data_0aa401e16cf62356f6dfbd7a2c0e2d4c
#
_entry.id   0aa401e16cf62356f6dfbd7a2c0e2d4c
#
_cell.length_a   1.000
_cell.length_b   1.000
_cell.length_c   1.000
_cell.angle_alpha   90.00
_cell.angle_beta   90.00
_cell.angle_gamma   90.00
#
_symmetry.space_group_name_H-M   'P 1'
#
loop_
_entity.id
_entity.type
_entity.pdbx_description
1 polymer ?
#
loop_
_entity_poly.entity_id
_entity_poly.type
_entity_poly.pdbx_seq_one_letter_code
_entity_poly.pdbx_strand_id
1 'polypeptide(L)'
;MKLYSYIVARDFGFAPNPFFGFCTLATCKPKIRAGATVGDWIIGTGAKSRYDLAGRLIYAMQVGEVLDFASYWNDPRFLRKRPNLNGSLKVIYGDNIYRRVGKKWVQADSHHSLENGRPNKANIAWDTGVDRVLVATKFVYWGKAAPMIPKQFRPFRRSKEDICCKARGYRVFGEELAAAFAGWLEQQGKWGFQGDPLEFDKHVRAVDAEKKKKKNTPTRATRSARQRAARRSAR
;
A
#
# COMPACT_ATOMS: atom_id res chain seq x y z
N MET A 1 -0.21 23.56 9.24
CA MET A 1 -0.72 22.20 8.90
C MET A 1 -1.29 22.21 7.51
N LYS A 2 -0.90 21.25 6.67
CA LYS A 2 -1.42 21.04 5.31
C LYS A 2 -2.10 19.68 5.21
N LEU A 3 -2.93 19.50 4.18
CA LEU A 3 -3.52 18.22 3.86
C LEU A 3 -3.19 17.85 2.42
N TYR A 4 -2.56 16.70 2.25
CA TYR A 4 -2.23 16.10 0.96
C TYR A 4 -3.28 15.04 0.61
N SER A 5 -3.85 15.10 -0.57
CA SER A 5 -4.84 14.14 -1.05
C SER A 5 -4.42 13.55 -2.39
N TYR A 6 -4.61 12.24 -2.55
CA TYR A 6 -4.39 11.55 -3.81
C TYR A 6 -5.32 10.34 -3.99
N ILE A 7 -5.40 9.81 -5.21
CA ILE A 7 -6.18 8.62 -5.50
C ILE A 7 -5.34 7.37 -5.26
N VAL A 8 -5.85 6.45 -4.44
CA VAL A 8 -5.32 5.09 -4.29
C VAL A 8 -5.86 4.25 -5.44
N ALA A 9 -5.07 4.13 -6.50
CA ALA A 9 -5.46 3.39 -7.70
C ALA A 9 -5.40 1.87 -7.51
N ARG A 10 -4.47 1.40 -6.69
CA ARG A 10 -4.30 0.00 -6.28
C ARG A 10 -3.97 -0.02 -4.79
N ASP A 11 -4.68 -0.83 -4.06
CA ASP A 11 -4.55 -0.89 -2.61
C ASP A 11 -4.13 -2.30 -2.17
N PHE A 12 -2.85 -2.47 -1.99
CA PHE A 12 -2.21 -3.69 -1.46
C PHE A 12 -1.83 -3.54 0.02
N GLY A 13 -2.08 -2.37 0.64
CA GLY A 13 -1.49 -2.05 1.92
C GLY A 13 0.04 -1.93 1.85
N PHE A 14 0.57 -1.47 0.70
CA PHE A 14 1.99 -1.27 0.44
C PHE A 14 2.38 0.21 0.48
N ALA A 15 1.59 1.08 -0.15
CA ALA A 15 1.79 2.53 -0.16
C ALA A 15 0.44 3.27 -0.14
N PRO A 16 -0.12 3.52 1.06
CA PRO A 16 0.50 3.41 2.41
C PRO A 16 0.57 1.97 2.93
N ASN A 17 1.48 1.75 3.90
CA ASN A 17 1.56 0.50 4.63
C ASN A 17 1.03 0.70 6.07
N PRO A 18 -0.20 0.22 6.38
CA PRO A 18 -0.88 0.50 7.65
C PRO A 18 -0.64 -0.56 8.74
N PHE A 19 0.32 -1.45 8.57
CA PHE A 19 0.47 -2.62 9.42
C PHE A 19 1.43 -2.39 10.60
N PHE A 20 1.31 -3.24 11.61
CA PHE A 20 2.21 -3.34 12.76
C PHE A 20 2.29 -2.06 13.61
N GLY A 21 1.13 -1.37 13.79
CA GLY A 21 1.02 -0.20 14.67
C GLY A 21 1.41 1.12 14.04
N PHE A 22 1.93 1.12 12.83
CA PHE A 22 2.35 2.32 12.11
C PHE A 22 1.73 2.38 10.72
N CYS A 23 1.33 3.56 10.28
CA CYS A 23 1.08 3.84 8.87
C CYS A 23 2.31 4.53 8.28
N THR A 24 2.88 3.93 7.24
CA THR A 24 4.09 4.44 6.60
C THR A 24 3.87 4.72 5.13
N LEU A 25 4.53 5.74 4.60
CA LEU A 25 4.63 6.02 3.19
C LEU A 25 6.12 6.08 2.82
N ALA A 26 6.68 4.90 2.54
CA ALA A 26 8.10 4.73 2.21
C ALA A 26 8.34 4.67 0.70
N THR A 27 7.36 4.17 -0.05
CA THR A 27 7.46 3.99 -1.50
C THR A 27 6.42 4.82 -2.23
N CYS A 28 6.55 4.91 -3.54
CA CYS A 28 5.64 5.73 -4.34
C CYS A 28 5.58 7.21 -3.88
N LYS A 29 4.74 8.03 -4.49
CA LYS A 29 4.43 9.41 -4.08
C LYS A 29 5.65 10.29 -3.68
N PRO A 30 6.78 10.30 -4.43
CA PRO A 30 7.98 11.02 -4.03
C PRO A 30 7.71 12.52 -3.77
N LYS A 31 6.84 13.16 -4.55
CA LYS A 31 6.50 14.57 -4.36
C LYS A 31 5.75 14.84 -3.04
N ILE A 32 4.89 13.92 -2.59
CA ILE A 32 4.24 14.02 -1.27
C ILE A 32 5.28 13.81 -0.19
N ARG A 33 6.12 12.77 -0.30
CA ARG A 33 7.20 12.50 0.67
C ARG A 33 8.20 13.65 0.78
N ALA A 34 8.49 14.33 -0.33
CA ALA A 34 9.35 15.51 -0.33
C ALA A 34 8.72 16.72 0.38
N GLY A 35 7.42 16.95 0.18
CA GLY A 35 6.75 18.19 0.60
C GLY A 35 6.10 18.12 1.98
N ALA A 36 5.71 16.93 2.45
CA ALA A 36 5.02 16.80 3.73
C ALA A 36 5.99 16.89 4.92
N THR A 37 5.52 17.49 6.00
CA THR A 37 6.25 17.68 7.26
C THR A 37 5.46 17.13 8.44
N VAL A 38 6.10 17.00 9.59
CA VAL A 38 5.43 16.60 10.84
C VAL A 38 4.24 17.51 11.12
N GLY A 39 3.11 16.91 11.47
CA GLY A 39 1.83 17.58 11.70
C GLY A 39 0.92 17.67 10.46
N ASP A 40 1.44 17.47 9.24
CA ASP A 40 0.64 17.45 8.02
C ASP A 40 -0.20 16.17 7.91
N TRP A 41 -1.35 16.27 7.25
CA TRP A 41 -2.20 15.12 6.96
C TRP A 41 -2.00 14.63 5.53
N ILE A 42 -2.04 13.30 5.38
CA ILE A 42 -2.05 12.64 4.07
C ILE A 42 -3.27 11.74 4.00
N ILE A 43 -4.06 11.87 2.93
CA ILE A 43 -5.23 11.03 2.69
C ILE A 43 -5.16 10.33 1.34
N GLY A 44 -5.66 9.12 1.31
CA GLY A 44 -5.91 8.38 0.10
C GLY A 44 -7.40 8.22 -0.15
N THR A 45 -7.86 8.66 -1.31
CA THR A 45 -9.25 8.53 -1.74
C THR A 45 -9.41 7.40 -2.74
N GLY A 46 -10.60 6.81 -2.81
CA GLY A 46 -10.87 5.67 -3.67
C GLY A 46 -10.90 6.03 -5.15
N ALA A 47 -10.47 5.10 -6.01
CA ALA A 47 -10.55 5.21 -7.46
C ALA A 47 -11.93 4.80 -7.98
N LYS A 48 -12.46 5.55 -8.99
CA LYS A 48 -13.71 5.18 -9.67
C LYS A 48 -13.53 3.94 -10.56
N SER A 49 -12.45 3.93 -11.35
CA SER A 49 -12.28 3.00 -12.46
C SER A 49 -12.09 1.54 -12.08
N ARG A 50 -11.58 1.23 -10.87
CA ARG A 50 -11.21 -0.14 -10.49
C ARG A 50 -12.14 -0.78 -9.48
N TYR A 51 -12.67 0.01 -8.54
CA TYR A 51 -13.42 -0.48 -7.38
C TYR A 51 -14.74 0.23 -7.16
N ASP A 52 -15.05 1.23 -8.00
CA ASP A 52 -16.18 2.15 -7.82
C ASP A 52 -16.22 2.81 -6.42
N LEU A 53 -15.05 3.23 -5.96
CA LEU A 53 -14.88 3.84 -4.64
C LEU A 53 -14.68 5.36 -4.71
N ALA A 54 -15.14 5.99 -5.78
CA ALA A 54 -15.08 7.45 -5.90
C ALA A 54 -15.75 8.15 -4.71
N GLY A 55 -15.04 9.10 -4.11
CA GLY A 55 -15.55 9.83 -2.94
C GLY A 55 -15.44 9.12 -1.60
N ARG A 56 -14.83 7.93 -1.55
CA ARG A 56 -14.57 7.20 -0.31
C ARG A 56 -13.16 7.45 0.20
N LEU A 57 -12.99 7.39 1.50
CA LEU A 57 -11.71 7.59 2.19
C LEU A 57 -11.07 6.25 2.51
N ILE A 58 -10.00 5.89 1.81
CA ILE A 58 -9.28 4.62 2.02
C ILE A 58 -8.47 4.69 3.31
N TYR A 59 -7.75 5.81 3.52
CA TYR A 59 -6.98 6.05 4.73
C TYR A 59 -6.73 7.53 4.97
N ALA A 60 -6.38 7.86 6.19
CA ALA A 60 -5.82 9.13 6.61
C ALA A 60 -4.68 8.90 7.61
N MET A 61 -3.60 9.66 7.50
CA MET A 61 -2.48 9.62 8.45
C MET A 61 -1.98 11.03 8.74
N GLN A 62 -1.69 11.32 10.01
CA GLN A 62 -0.97 12.53 10.39
C GLN A 62 0.52 12.21 10.51
N VAL A 63 1.35 12.89 9.75
CA VAL A 63 2.81 12.69 9.79
C VAL A 63 3.31 13.00 11.18
N GLY A 64 3.82 12.01 11.87
CA GLY A 64 4.41 12.13 13.21
C GLY A 64 5.93 12.14 13.19
N GLU A 65 6.52 11.51 12.19
CA GLU A 65 7.96 11.38 12.05
C GLU A 65 8.36 11.31 10.58
N VAL A 66 9.53 11.82 10.26
CA VAL A 66 10.14 11.74 8.92
C VAL A 66 11.53 11.14 9.07
N LEU A 67 11.75 10.01 8.42
CA LEU A 67 13.03 9.28 8.41
C LEU A 67 13.63 9.27 7.01
N ASP A 68 14.94 9.07 6.91
CA ASP A 68 15.57 8.60 5.69
C ASP A 68 15.43 7.07 5.57
N PHE A 69 15.73 6.50 4.40
CA PHE A 69 15.64 5.05 4.20
C PHE A 69 16.63 4.26 5.07
N ALA A 70 17.80 4.80 5.39
CA ALA A 70 18.78 4.11 6.22
C ALA A 70 18.28 3.99 7.66
N SER A 71 17.74 5.07 8.21
CA SER A 71 17.10 5.09 9.52
C SER A 71 15.91 4.17 9.56
N TYR A 72 15.02 4.24 8.54
CA TYR A 72 13.84 3.38 8.45
C TYR A 72 14.21 1.88 8.37
N TRP A 73 15.27 1.55 7.58
CA TRP A 73 15.73 0.18 7.48
C TRP A 73 16.29 -0.36 8.81
N ASN A 74 17.08 0.44 9.52
CA ASN A 74 17.80 -0.02 10.71
C ASN A 74 16.98 0.04 12.00
N ASP A 75 15.86 0.77 12.00
CA ASP A 75 15.02 0.93 13.19
C ASP A 75 14.27 -0.37 13.51
N PRO A 76 14.41 -0.93 14.73
CA PRO A 76 13.76 -2.16 15.15
C PRO A 76 12.22 -2.10 15.11
N ARG A 77 11.62 -0.91 15.23
CA ARG A 77 10.17 -0.70 15.12
C ARG A 77 9.62 -1.18 13.77
N PHE A 78 10.43 -1.12 12.70
CA PHE A 78 10.01 -1.38 11.33
C PHE A 78 10.58 -2.68 10.73
N LEU A 79 11.16 -3.56 11.54
CA LEU A 79 11.65 -4.87 11.07
C LEU A 79 10.53 -5.71 10.46
N ARG A 80 9.33 -5.69 11.06
CA ARG A 80 8.16 -6.41 10.55
C ARG A 80 7.61 -5.84 9.24
N LYS A 81 8.02 -4.64 8.85
CA LYS A 81 7.68 -4.02 7.57
C LYS A 81 8.65 -4.40 6.45
N ARG A 82 9.72 -5.14 6.74
CA ARG A 82 10.55 -5.77 5.71
C ARG A 82 9.77 -6.92 5.08
N PRO A 83 9.69 -7.01 3.75
CA PRO A 83 8.91 -8.05 3.09
C PRO A 83 9.48 -9.44 3.36
N ASN A 84 8.57 -10.40 3.53
CA ASN A 84 8.87 -11.82 3.52
C ASN A 84 7.81 -12.51 2.65
N LEU A 85 8.20 -12.98 1.48
CA LEU A 85 7.29 -13.55 0.49
C LEU A 85 6.64 -14.87 0.94
N ASN A 86 7.18 -15.51 1.97
CA ASN A 86 6.60 -16.70 2.59
C ASN A 86 5.70 -16.37 3.79
N GLY A 87 5.51 -15.09 4.10
CA GLY A 87 4.72 -14.62 5.23
C GLY A 87 3.24 -14.42 4.92
N SER A 88 2.54 -13.80 5.86
CA SER A 88 1.17 -13.33 5.63
C SER A 88 1.15 -12.17 4.62
N LEU A 89 -0.02 -11.87 4.02
CA LEU A 89 -0.16 -10.75 3.09
C LEU A 89 0.34 -9.43 3.67
N LYS A 90 0.14 -9.19 4.96
CA LYS A 90 0.65 -7.99 5.66
C LYS A 90 2.17 -7.89 5.65
N VAL A 91 2.87 -9.02 5.64
CA VAL A 91 4.33 -9.09 5.59
C VAL A 91 4.82 -9.12 4.15
N ILE A 92 4.15 -9.85 3.24
CA ILE A 92 4.47 -9.86 1.81
C ILE A 92 4.50 -8.44 1.24
N TYR A 93 3.52 -7.61 1.61
CA TYR A 93 3.43 -6.21 1.18
C TYR A 93 4.15 -5.23 2.12
N GLY A 94 5.20 -5.68 2.82
CA GLY A 94 6.06 -4.79 3.59
C GLY A 94 6.70 -3.71 2.71
N ASP A 95 6.77 -2.47 3.19
CA ASP A 95 7.26 -1.30 2.45
C ASP A 95 8.69 -0.87 2.82
N ASN A 96 9.31 -1.52 3.82
CA ASN A 96 10.70 -1.30 4.20
C ASN A 96 11.63 -2.12 3.29
N ILE A 97 11.86 -1.62 2.07
CA ILE A 97 12.48 -2.38 0.98
C ILE A 97 13.79 -1.79 0.46
N TYR A 98 14.14 -0.58 0.87
CA TYR A 98 15.34 0.10 0.38
C TYR A 98 16.38 0.30 1.47
N ARG A 99 17.63 0.01 1.15
CA ARG A 99 18.79 0.33 2.00
C ARG A 99 20.00 0.71 1.16
N ARG A 100 20.95 1.39 1.75
CA ARG A 100 22.24 1.66 1.11
C ARG A 100 23.29 0.62 1.53
N VAL A 101 24.11 0.21 0.57
CA VAL A 101 25.36 -0.50 0.79
C VAL A 101 26.45 0.29 0.08
N GLY A 102 27.25 1.02 0.87
CA GLY A 102 28.12 2.07 0.35
C GLY A 102 27.32 3.14 -0.38
N LYS A 103 27.68 3.45 -1.61
CA LYS A 103 26.99 4.43 -2.47
C LYS A 103 25.80 3.85 -3.26
N LYS A 104 25.55 2.54 -3.18
CA LYS A 104 24.53 1.87 -4.01
C LYS A 104 23.25 1.64 -3.23
N TRP A 105 22.12 1.85 -3.91
CA TRP A 105 20.82 1.40 -3.42
C TRP A 105 20.64 -0.11 -3.63
N VAL A 106 20.17 -0.78 -2.60
CA VAL A 106 19.78 -2.19 -2.62
C VAL A 106 18.29 -2.27 -2.33
N GLN A 107 17.57 -2.98 -3.19
CA GLN A 107 16.15 -3.28 -3.05
C GLN A 107 15.98 -4.70 -2.52
N ALA A 108 15.23 -4.88 -1.45
CA ALA A 108 14.76 -6.20 -1.02
C ALA A 108 13.73 -6.73 -2.01
N ASP A 109 13.68 -8.06 -2.17
CA ASP A 109 12.63 -8.70 -2.97
C ASP A 109 11.25 -8.39 -2.37
N SER A 110 10.36 -7.84 -3.20
CA SER A 110 9.14 -7.18 -2.75
C SER A 110 8.16 -6.97 -3.89
N HIS A 111 7.00 -6.41 -3.56
CA HIS A 111 6.00 -5.96 -4.55
C HIS A 111 6.55 -5.01 -5.64
N HIS A 112 7.65 -4.30 -5.37
CA HIS A 112 8.31 -3.40 -6.34
C HIS A 112 9.47 -4.03 -7.10
N SER A 113 9.82 -5.29 -6.82
CA SER A 113 10.81 -6.04 -7.59
C SER A 113 10.25 -6.49 -8.94
N LEU A 114 11.11 -6.98 -9.82
CA LEU A 114 10.70 -7.71 -11.03
C LEU A 114 10.08 -9.07 -10.60
N GLU A 115 9.30 -9.69 -11.49
CA GLU A 115 8.59 -10.96 -11.20
C GLU A 115 9.53 -12.10 -10.76
N ASN A 116 10.79 -12.05 -11.14
CA ASN A 116 11.82 -13.00 -10.74
C ASN A 116 12.60 -12.60 -9.48
N GLY A 117 12.11 -11.63 -8.70
CA GLY A 117 12.74 -11.11 -7.49
C GLY A 117 13.93 -10.18 -7.71
N ARG A 118 14.38 -9.99 -8.98
CA ARG A 118 15.49 -9.08 -9.26
C ARG A 118 15.12 -7.62 -9.03
N PRO A 119 16.10 -6.78 -8.67
CA PRO A 119 15.89 -5.35 -8.45
C PRO A 119 15.28 -4.66 -9.68
N ASN A 120 14.22 -3.88 -9.46
CA ASN A 120 13.61 -3.04 -10.49
C ASN A 120 14.24 -1.64 -10.47
N LYS A 121 15.15 -1.39 -11.42
CA LYS A 121 15.91 -0.12 -11.48
C LYS A 121 14.99 1.12 -11.60
N ALA A 122 13.88 1.01 -12.31
CA ALA A 122 12.94 2.12 -12.47
C ALA A 122 12.25 2.47 -11.15
N ASN A 123 11.79 1.45 -10.39
CA ASN A 123 11.20 1.66 -9.07
C ASN A 123 12.23 2.18 -8.06
N ILE A 124 13.47 1.65 -8.09
CA ILE A 124 14.55 2.16 -7.25
C ILE A 124 14.77 3.65 -7.51
N ALA A 125 14.98 4.05 -8.77
CA ALA A 125 15.22 5.45 -9.12
C ALA A 125 14.05 6.36 -8.72
N TRP A 126 12.81 5.90 -8.97
CA TRP A 126 11.61 6.65 -8.62
C TRP A 126 11.43 6.84 -7.11
N ASP A 127 11.54 5.78 -6.35
CA ASP A 127 11.28 5.80 -4.92
C ASP A 127 12.43 6.46 -4.14
N THR A 128 13.68 6.14 -4.47
CA THR A 128 14.85 6.66 -3.75
C THR A 128 15.33 8.02 -4.23
N GLY A 129 14.70 8.56 -5.29
CA GLY A 129 14.91 9.96 -5.69
C GLY A 129 14.52 10.98 -4.62
N VAL A 130 13.74 10.56 -3.62
CA VAL A 130 13.44 11.32 -2.40
C VAL A 130 13.73 10.42 -1.21
N ASP A 131 14.84 10.66 -0.52
CA ASP A 131 15.29 9.88 0.65
C ASP A 131 14.51 10.28 1.89
N ARG A 132 13.20 10.03 1.89
CA ARG A 132 12.27 10.35 2.97
C ARG A 132 11.19 9.29 3.08
N VAL A 133 10.94 8.86 4.30
CA VAL A 133 9.85 7.98 4.70
C VAL A 133 8.97 8.73 5.68
N LEU A 134 7.67 8.78 5.42
CA LEU A 134 6.71 9.41 6.33
C LEU A 134 6.11 8.34 7.23
N VAL A 135 6.11 8.60 8.55
CA VAL A 135 5.65 7.66 9.57
C VAL A 135 4.55 8.32 10.40
N ALA A 136 3.50 7.57 10.68
CA ALA A 136 2.40 7.98 11.54
C ALA A 136 2.00 6.89 12.52
N THR A 137 1.82 7.25 13.78
CA THR A 137 1.10 6.47 14.79
C THR A 137 -0.37 6.87 14.84
N LYS A 138 -0.66 8.14 14.53
CA LYS A 138 -2.02 8.66 14.42
C LYS A 138 -2.51 8.50 12.98
N PHE A 139 -3.28 7.44 12.74
CA PHE A 139 -3.82 7.13 11.43
C PHE A 139 -5.10 6.31 11.54
N VAL A 140 -5.85 6.29 10.47
CA VAL A 140 -6.93 5.34 10.24
C VAL A 140 -6.82 4.79 8.83
N TYR A 141 -6.98 3.49 8.69
CA TYR A 141 -6.96 2.80 7.41
C TYR A 141 -8.18 1.89 7.30
N TRP A 142 -9.09 2.23 6.40
CA TRP A 142 -10.33 1.49 6.20
C TRP A 142 -10.25 0.45 5.08
N GLY A 143 -9.39 0.64 4.08
CA GLY A 143 -9.31 -0.28 2.96
C GLY A 143 -10.67 -0.54 2.32
N LYS A 144 -11.14 -1.78 2.35
CA LYS A 144 -12.46 -2.20 1.83
C LYS A 144 -13.64 -1.56 2.53
N ALA A 145 -13.51 -1.21 3.81
CA ALA A 145 -14.56 -0.58 4.61
C ALA A 145 -14.61 0.94 4.45
N ALA A 146 -13.98 1.49 3.40
CA ALA A 146 -13.84 2.92 3.14
C ALA A 146 -15.17 3.68 3.23
N PRO A 147 -15.35 4.61 4.18
CA PRO A 147 -16.55 5.42 4.30
C PRO A 147 -16.62 6.48 3.20
N MET A 148 -17.82 6.96 2.95
CA MET A 148 -18.01 8.15 2.11
C MET A 148 -17.46 9.38 2.79
N ILE A 149 -16.71 10.19 2.05
CA ILE A 149 -16.26 11.51 2.52
C ILE A 149 -17.48 12.44 2.57
N PRO A 150 -17.70 13.14 3.70
CA PRO A 150 -18.84 14.05 3.84
C PRO A 150 -18.91 15.13 2.76
N LYS A 151 -20.13 15.46 2.35
CA LYS A 151 -20.38 16.46 1.28
C LYS A 151 -19.77 17.84 1.61
N GLN A 152 -19.65 18.20 2.90
CA GLN A 152 -19.05 19.46 3.33
C GLN A 152 -17.58 19.65 2.89
N PHE A 153 -16.88 18.58 2.52
CA PHE A 153 -15.53 18.61 1.96
C PHE A 153 -15.51 18.48 0.44
N ARG A 154 -16.69 18.50 -0.24
CA ARG A 154 -16.84 18.21 -1.66
C ARG A 154 -17.96 19.00 -2.36
N PRO A 155 -17.86 20.32 -2.59
CA PRO A 155 -16.73 21.22 -2.32
C PRO A 155 -16.70 21.78 -0.90
N PHE A 156 -15.52 22.18 -0.45
CA PHE A 156 -15.36 22.76 0.86
C PHE A 156 -15.71 24.25 0.84
N ARG A 157 -16.73 24.65 1.61
CA ARG A 157 -17.15 26.04 1.83
C ARG A 157 -17.09 26.92 0.56
N ARG A 158 -16.68 28.20 0.70
CA ARG A 158 -16.56 29.16 -0.41
C ARG A 158 -15.40 28.88 -1.36
N SER A 159 -14.35 28.16 -0.93
CA SER A 159 -13.19 27.85 -1.77
C SER A 159 -13.54 26.93 -2.94
N LYS A 160 -14.66 26.21 -2.86
CA LYS A 160 -15.10 25.16 -3.82
C LYS A 160 -14.04 24.07 -4.06
N GLU A 161 -13.08 23.93 -3.15
CA GLU A 161 -12.06 22.89 -3.21
C GLU A 161 -12.66 21.53 -2.88
N ASP A 162 -12.47 20.57 -3.77
CA ASP A 162 -12.85 19.17 -3.54
C ASP A 162 -11.64 18.41 -3.02
N ILE A 163 -11.78 17.82 -1.83
CA ILE A 163 -10.72 17.02 -1.19
C ILE A 163 -10.37 15.77 -2.01
N CYS A 164 -11.28 15.29 -2.88
CA CYS A 164 -11.03 14.17 -3.76
C CYS A 164 -10.35 14.64 -5.06
N CYS A 165 -9.23 13.99 -5.39
CA CYS A 165 -8.61 14.20 -6.69
C CYS A 165 -9.50 13.63 -7.81
N LYS A 166 -9.55 14.32 -8.96
CA LYS A 166 -10.31 13.86 -10.14
C LYS A 166 -9.44 13.04 -11.11
N ALA A 167 -8.12 13.20 -11.02
CA ALA A 167 -7.15 12.57 -11.92
C ALA A 167 -5.91 12.09 -11.17
N ARG A 168 -4.97 11.46 -11.90
CA ARG A 168 -3.66 11.11 -11.36
C ARG A 168 -2.92 12.34 -10.84
N GLY A 169 -2.17 12.18 -9.78
CA GLY A 169 -1.44 13.24 -9.11
C GLY A 169 -1.82 13.35 -7.65
N TYR A 170 -1.64 14.53 -7.09
CA TYR A 170 -2.04 14.86 -5.72
C TYR A 170 -2.46 16.33 -5.67
N ARG A 171 -3.18 16.68 -4.62
CA ARG A 171 -3.53 18.07 -4.28
C ARG A 171 -3.05 18.38 -2.88
N VAL A 172 -2.77 19.65 -2.63
CA VAL A 172 -2.39 20.16 -1.31
C VAL A 172 -3.40 21.23 -0.93
N PHE A 173 -3.91 21.13 0.28
CA PHE A 173 -4.90 22.05 0.83
C PHE A 173 -4.31 22.76 2.05
N GLY A 174 -4.75 24.01 2.24
CA GLY A 174 -4.34 24.86 3.33
C GLY A 174 -4.92 24.45 4.66
N GLU A 175 -4.56 25.22 5.68
CA GLU A 175 -4.82 24.91 7.08
C GLU A 175 -6.31 24.82 7.42
N GLU A 176 -7.14 25.69 6.87
CA GLU A 176 -8.58 25.73 7.20
C GLU A 176 -9.26 24.40 6.84
N LEU A 177 -9.05 23.88 5.62
CA LEU A 177 -9.61 22.60 5.21
C LEU A 177 -8.95 21.46 5.96
N ALA A 178 -7.64 21.50 6.17
CA ALA A 178 -6.90 20.48 6.89
C ALA A 178 -7.41 20.34 8.34
N ALA A 179 -7.60 21.45 9.05
CA ALA A 179 -8.11 21.45 10.42
C ALA A 179 -9.57 20.98 10.51
N ALA A 180 -10.43 21.43 9.60
CA ALA A 180 -11.83 21.00 9.55
C ALA A 180 -11.93 19.49 9.28
N PHE A 181 -11.09 18.95 8.37
CA PHE A 181 -11.05 17.52 8.06
C PHE A 181 -10.50 16.71 9.24
N ALA A 182 -9.43 17.17 9.88
CA ALA A 182 -8.86 16.53 11.07
C ALA A 182 -9.90 16.48 12.21
N GLY A 183 -10.62 17.57 12.46
CA GLY A 183 -11.70 17.61 13.47
C GLY A 183 -12.82 16.61 13.16
N TRP A 184 -13.18 16.44 11.90
CA TRP A 184 -14.14 15.40 11.52
C TRP A 184 -13.59 13.98 11.75
N LEU A 185 -12.32 13.72 11.48
CA LEU A 185 -11.69 12.42 11.76
C LEU A 185 -11.68 12.10 13.26
N GLU A 186 -11.37 13.08 14.11
CA GLU A 186 -11.43 12.93 15.57
C GLU A 186 -12.82 12.51 16.04
N GLN A 187 -13.86 13.13 15.49
CA GLN A 187 -15.26 12.82 15.84
C GLN A 187 -15.66 11.39 15.42
N GLN A 188 -14.99 10.79 14.42
CA GLN A 188 -15.25 9.39 14.08
C GLN A 188 -14.76 8.41 15.17
N GLY A 189 -13.80 8.79 16.00
CA GLY A 189 -13.26 7.99 17.10
C GLY A 189 -12.63 6.66 16.65
N LYS A 190 -12.33 6.49 15.36
CA LYS A 190 -11.79 5.24 14.77
C LYS A 190 -10.36 5.45 14.34
N TRP A 191 -9.44 4.74 14.98
CA TRP A 191 -8.02 4.82 14.68
C TRP A 191 -7.42 3.45 14.38
N GLY A 192 -6.27 3.46 13.71
CA GLY A 192 -5.54 2.26 13.34
C GLY A 192 -6.12 1.53 12.13
N PHE A 193 -5.90 0.24 12.09
CA PHE A 193 -6.31 -0.64 10.99
C PHE A 193 -7.75 -1.10 11.19
N GLN A 194 -8.66 -0.70 10.29
CA GLN A 194 -10.11 -0.96 10.35
C GLN A 194 -10.61 -1.96 9.31
N GLY A 195 -9.85 -2.21 8.25
CA GLY A 195 -10.26 -3.12 7.19
C GLY A 195 -9.13 -3.48 6.24
N ASP A 196 -9.26 -4.62 5.58
CA ASP A 196 -8.23 -5.15 4.70
C ASP A 196 -8.05 -4.31 3.43
N PRO A 197 -6.84 -4.30 2.85
CA PRO A 197 -6.60 -3.76 1.52
C PRO A 197 -7.48 -4.39 0.44
N LEU A 198 -7.85 -3.59 -0.54
CA LEU A 198 -8.76 -3.97 -1.63
C LEU A 198 -8.26 -5.13 -2.50
N GLU A 199 -6.93 -5.26 -2.66
CA GLU A 199 -6.34 -6.31 -3.51
C GLU A 199 -6.07 -7.64 -2.79
N PHE A 200 -6.26 -7.71 -1.47
CA PHE A 200 -5.98 -8.94 -0.72
C PHE A 200 -6.84 -10.12 -1.19
N ASP A 201 -8.11 -9.93 -1.49
CA ASP A 201 -8.98 -11.01 -1.98
C ASP A 201 -8.52 -11.60 -3.30
N LYS A 202 -7.98 -10.75 -4.19
CA LYS A 202 -7.46 -11.20 -5.49
C LYS A 202 -6.21 -12.06 -5.32
N HIS A 203 -5.34 -11.66 -4.39
CA HIS A 203 -4.13 -12.42 -4.07
C HIS A 203 -4.49 -13.80 -3.51
N VAL A 204 -5.41 -13.87 -2.55
CA VAL A 204 -5.89 -15.14 -1.98
C VAL A 204 -6.48 -16.05 -3.07
N ARG A 205 -7.35 -15.50 -3.92
CA ARG A 205 -7.95 -16.26 -5.03
C ARG A 205 -6.90 -16.79 -6.03
N ALA A 206 -5.88 -16.00 -6.34
CA ALA A 206 -4.79 -16.42 -7.23
C ALA A 206 -3.97 -17.57 -6.61
N VAL A 207 -3.59 -17.45 -5.34
CA VAL A 207 -2.86 -18.50 -4.60
C VAL A 207 -3.68 -19.78 -4.51
N ASP A 208 -4.99 -19.69 -4.24
CA ASP A 208 -5.87 -20.86 -4.18
C ASP A 208 -6.04 -21.53 -5.54
N ALA A 209 -6.12 -20.74 -6.62
CA ALA A 209 -6.16 -21.26 -7.98
C ALA A 209 -4.88 -22.00 -8.37
N GLU A 210 -3.70 -21.48 -7.98
CA GLU A 210 -2.42 -22.13 -8.20
C GLU A 210 -2.28 -23.44 -7.39
N LYS A 211 -2.71 -23.45 -6.13
CA LYS A 211 -2.73 -24.65 -5.29
C LYS A 211 -3.63 -25.74 -5.90
N LYS A 212 -4.82 -25.35 -6.42
CA LYS A 212 -5.72 -26.27 -7.12
C LYS A 212 -5.09 -26.83 -8.39
N LYS A 213 -4.40 -25.99 -9.20
CA LYS A 213 -3.68 -26.46 -10.40
C LYS A 213 -2.58 -27.46 -10.05
N LYS A 214 -1.75 -27.16 -9.04
CA LYS A 214 -0.68 -28.08 -8.57
C LYS A 214 -1.23 -29.41 -8.06
N LYS A 215 -2.37 -29.39 -7.34
CA LYS A 215 -3.02 -30.59 -6.81
C LYS A 215 -3.62 -31.48 -7.91
N ASN A 216 -4.07 -30.89 -9.03
CA ASN A 216 -4.67 -31.57 -10.18
C ASN A 216 -3.64 -31.95 -11.27
N THR A 217 -2.38 -31.56 -11.11
CA THR A 217 -1.30 -31.95 -12.05
C THR A 217 -0.85 -33.37 -11.69
N PRO A 218 -1.02 -34.37 -12.56
CA PRO A 218 -0.64 -35.76 -12.26
C PRO A 218 0.87 -35.82 -12.00
N THR A 219 1.26 -36.41 -10.88
CA THR A 219 2.67 -36.66 -10.56
C THR A 219 3.30 -37.57 -11.62
N ARG A 220 4.63 -37.47 -11.79
CA ARG A 220 5.38 -38.33 -12.72
C ARG A 220 5.08 -39.82 -12.51
N ALA A 221 4.82 -40.23 -11.27
CA ALA A 221 4.43 -41.59 -10.91
C ALA A 221 3.06 -42.02 -11.45
N THR A 222 2.04 -41.10 -11.36
CA THR A 222 0.70 -41.39 -11.89
C THR A 222 0.65 -41.39 -13.41
N ARG A 223 1.47 -40.55 -14.08
CA ARG A 223 1.65 -40.59 -15.55
C ARG A 223 2.27 -41.91 -16.00
N SER A 224 3.32 -42.39 -15.31
CA SER A 224 3.99 -43.67 -15.59
C SER A 224 3.02 -44.85 -15.37
N ALA A 225 2.20 -44.86 -14.32
CA ALA A 225 1.22 -45.88 -14.04
C ALA A 225 0.11 -45.91 -15.13
N ARG A 226 -0.42 -44.78 -15.56
CA ARG A 226 -1.40 -44.70 -16.66
C ARG A 226 -0.83 -45.17 -18.01
N GLN A 227 0.43 -44.83 -18.32
CA GLN A 227 1.09 -45.33 -19.55
C GLN A 227 1.34 -46.86 -19.52
N ARG A 228 1.65 -47.43 -18.33
CA ARG A 228 1.77 -48.89 -18.19
C ARG A 228 0.44 -49.62 -18.29
N ALA A 229 -0.64 -49.03 -17.73
CA ALA A 229 -1.99 -49.60 -17.86
C ALA A 229 -2.49 -49.57 -19.32
N ALA A 230 -2.29 -48.44 -20.04
CA ALA A 230 -2.67 -48.35 -21.45
C ALA A 230 -1.91 -49.31 -22.37
N ARG A 231 -0.65 -49.64 -22.04
CA ARG A 231 0.13 -50.68 -22.78
C ARG A 231 -0.29 -52.10 -22.48
N ARG A 232 -0.94 -52.38 -21.32
CA ARG A 232 -1.47 -53.70 -20.97
C ARG A 232 -2.82 -54.00 -21.60
N SER A 233 -3.65 -52.99 -21.89
CA SER A 233 -4.97 -53.14 -22.56
C SER A 233 -4.87 -53.16 -24.11
N ALA A 234 -3.68 -52.93 -24.66
CA ALA A 234 -3.43 -52.95 -26.11
C ALA A 234 -2.68 -54.24 -26.57
N ARG A 235 -2.57 -55.22 -25.69
CA ARG A 235 -2.10 -56.60 -25.97
C ARG A 235 -3.23 -57.56 -25.66
#